data_d43fde055e7f37855142c44a9ffd0513
#
_entry.id   d43fde055e7f37855142c44a9ffd0513
#
_cell.length_a   1.000
_cell.length_b   1.000
_cell.length_c   1.000
_cell.angle_alpha   90.00
_cell.angle_beta   90.00
_cell.angle_gamma   90.00
#
_symmetry.space_group_name_H-M   'P 1'
#
loop_
_entity.id
_entity.type
_entity.pdbx_description
1 polymer ?
#
loop_
_entity_poly.entity_id
_entity_poly.type
_entity_poly.pdbx_seq_one_letter_code
_entity_poly.pdbx_strand_id
1 'polypeptide(L)'
;MLTKRIITTLMLNNGTLFRTKNFKPDYRFTLNFVDMWSVDEVILIDITRDLEFKDDSKKKFFQELLNISKNSYVPLTVGGGIRSLKDIEILLKNGADKIILNTASLKDPKIIQLAAKEFGSQCVVVSVDAKLK
;
A
#
# COMPACT_ATOMS: atom_id res chain seq x y z
N MET A 1 -2.67 -10.14 25.84
CA MET A 1 -3.98 -9.80 25.23
C MET A 1 -3.74 -8.96 23.99
N LEU A 2 -4.32 -9.36 22.87
CA LEU A 2 -4.25 -8.56 21.64
C LEU A 2 -5.22 -7.37 21.76
N THR A 3 -4.68 -6.17 21.71
CA THR A 3 -5.49 -4.95 21.66
C THR A 3 -5.95 -4.68 20.23
N LYS A 4 -7.12 -4.04 20.09
CA LYS A 4 -7.59 -3.55 18.79
C LYS A 4 -6.65 -2.46 18.30
N ARG A 5 -6.34 -2.46 17.00
CA ARG A 5 -5.48 -1.47 16.35
C ARG A 5 -6.28 -0.61 15.38
N ILE A 6 -5.92 0.65 15.30
CA ILE A 6 -6.45 1.58 14.32
C ILE A 6 -5.49 1.62 13.15
N ILE A 7 -5.96 1.23 11.97
CA ILE A 7 -5.17 1.19 10.74
C ILE A 7 -5.78 2.18 9.75
N THR A 8 -4.98 3.14 9.32
CA THR A 8 -5.41 4.12 8.31
C THR A 8 -4.92 3.69 6.94
N THR A 9 -5.84 3.67 5.97
CA THR A 9 -5.52 3.39 4.56
C THR A 9 -5.45 4.69 3.77
N LEU A 10 -4.32 4.91 3.12
CA LEU A 10 -4.07 6.03 2.21
C LEU A 10 -3.99 5.50 0.79
N MET A 11 -4.66 6.17 -0.13
CA MET A 11 -4.66 5.81 -1.55
C MET A 11 -3.93 6.86 -2.37
N LEU A 12 -3.04 6.40 -3.25
CA LEU A 12 -2.33 7.24 -4.21
C LEU A 12 -2.81 6.92 -5.64
N ASN A 13 -3.02 7.96 -6.41
CA ASN A 13 -3.25 7.88 -7.84
C ASN A 13 -2.26 8.81 -8.54
N ASN A 14 -1.44 8.28 -9.46
CA ASN A 14 -0.35 9.00 -10.11
C ASN A 14 0.56 9.76 -9.12
N GLY A 15 0.87 9.13 -7.98
CA GLY A 15 1.69 9.70 -6.93
C GLY A 15 1.02 10.81 -6.13
N THR A 16 -0.27 11.04 -6.29
CA THR A 16 -1.02 12.06 -5.55
C THR A 16 -1.96 11.39 -4.56
N LEU A 17 -1.87 11.80 -3.29
CA LEU A 17 -2.76 11.33 -2.25
C LEU A 17 -4.18 11.85 -2.52
N PHE A 18 -5.16 10.96 -2.41
CA PHE A 18 -6.56 11.33 -2.52
C PHE A 18 -7.43 10.49 -1.59
N ARG A 19 -8.63 10.96 -1.38
CA ARG A 19 -9.71 10.17 -0.79
C ARG A 19 -10.88 10.08 -1.77
N THR A 20 -11.77 9.15 -1.51
CA THR A 20 -12.99 9.05 -2.29
C THR A 20 -14.15 9.72 -1.57
N LYS A 21 -14.97 10.43 -2.33
CA LYS A 21 -16.29 10.89 -1.90
C LYS A 21 -17.32 10.28 -2.86
N ASN A 22 -18.22 9.43 -2.34
CA ASN A 22 -19.17 8.68 -3.17
C ASN A 22 -18.50 7.90 -4.31
N PHE A 23 -17.39 7.20 -4.00
CA PHE A 23 -16.54 6.43 -4.94
C PHE A 23 -15.90 7.25 -6.07
N LYS A 24 -15.92 8.59 -5.97
CA LYS A 24 -15.18 9.48 -6.89
C LYS A 24 -13.96 10.05 -6.20
N PRO A 25 -12.82 10.20 -6.89
CA PRO A 25 -11.62 10.82 -6.32
C PRO A 25 -11.91 12.25 -5.85
N ASP A 26 -11.45 12.57 -4.65
CA ASP A 26 -11.51 13.93 -4.09
C ASP A 26 -10.10 14.35 -3.64
N TYR A 27 -9.45 15.17 -4.45
CA TYR A 27 -8.06 15.61 -4.27
C TYR A 27 -7.88 16.82 -3.34
N ARG A 28 -8.93 17.27 -2.65
CA ARG A 28 -8.88 18.45 -1.77
C ARG A 28 -8.09 18.23 -0.49
N PHE A 29 -7.67 16.99 -0.21
CA PHE A 29 -6.99 16.63 1.01
C PHE A 29 -5.54 16.26 0.72
N THR A 30 -4.62 16.89 1.45
CA THR A 30 -3.19 16.64 1.41
C THR A 30 -2.74 15.83 2.62
N LEU A 31 -1.49 15.36 2.61
CA LEU A 31 -0.84 14.61 3.70
C LEU A 31 -0.96 15.26 5.09
N ASN A 32 -1.16 16.58 5.16
CA ASN A 32 -1.31 17.30 6.42
C ASN A 32 -2.56 16.89 7.23
N PHE A 33 -3.46 16.12 6.63
CA PHE A 33 -4.67 15.61 7.28
C PHE A 33 -4.51 14.24 7.94
N VAL A 34 -3.37 13.58 7.73
CA VAL A 34 -3.12 12.28 8.35
C VAL A 34 -2.33 12.53 9.63
N ASP A 35 -3.04 12.46 10.74
CA ASP A 35 -2.40 12.40 12.04
C ASP A 35 -1.78 11.02 12.25
N MET A 36 -0.53 10.91 11.81
CA MET A 36 0.25 9.66 11.90
C MET A 36 0.54 9.24 13.35
N TRP A 37 0.30 10.13 14.32
CA TRP A 37 0.52 9.88 15.73
C TRP A 37 -0.63 9.16 16.43
N SER A 38 -1.83 9.24 15.83
CA SER A 38 -3.05 8.69 16.43
C SER A 38 -3.45 7.33 15.87
N VAL A 39 -2.63 6.73 15.00
CA VAL A 39 -2.89 5.42 14.38
C VAL A 39 -1.82 4.40 14.74
N ASP A 40 -2.18 3.13 14.73
CA ASP A 40 -1.25 2.03 15.07
C ASP A 40 -0.48 1.52 13.85
N GLU A 41 -1.07 1.61 12.67
CA GLU A 41 -0.47 1.23 11.39
C GLU A 41 -1.00 2.10 10.25
N VAL A 42 -0.22 2.22 9.18
CA VAL A 42 -0.62 2.88 7.93
C VAL A 42 -0.54 1.89 6.78
N ILE A 43 -1.56 1.87 5.94
CA ILE A 43 -1.57 1.16 4.66
C ILE A 43 -1.54 2.19 3.54
N LEU A 44 -0.56 2.08 2.64
CA LEU A 44 -0.43 2.90 1.46
C LEU A 44 -0.70 2.05 0.21
N ILE A 45 -1.69 2.42 -0.58
CA ILE A 45 -2.08 1.67 -1.78
C ILE A 45 -1.96 2.55 -3.01
N ASP A 46 -1.16 2.11 -3.99
CA ASP A 46 -1.15 2.69 -5.33
C ASP A 46 -2.32 2.10 -6.13
N ILE A 47 -3.27 2.95 -6.48
CA ILE A 47 -4.43 2.58 -7.30
C ILE A 47 -4.33 3.07 -8.74
N THR A 48 -3.17 3.56 -9.15
CA THR A 48 -2.92 4.00 -10.53
C THR A 48 -3.17 2.84 -11.49
N ARG A 49 -4.05 3.04 -12.47
CA ARG A 49 -4.33 2.04 -13.49
C ARG A 49 -3.25 2.07 -14.57
N ASP A 50 -2.96 0.90 -15.16
CA ASP A 50 -1.93 0.76 -16.21
C ASP A 50 -2.15 1.73 -17.39
N LEU A 51 -3.40 2.03 -17.73
CA LEU A 51 -3.77 2.98 -18.80
C LEU A 51 -3.52 4.45 -18.43
N GLU A 52 -3.39 4.74 -17.14
CA GLU A 52 -3.15 6.09 -16.60
C GLU A 52 -1.68 6.29 -16.20
N PHE A 53 -0.84 5.26 -16.40
CA PHE A 53 0.58 5.33 -16.07
C PHE A 53 1.28 6.37 -16.95
N LYS A 54 1.60 7.50 -16.35
CA LYS A 54 2.56 8.45 -16.90
C LYS A 54 3.95 8.01 -16.45
N ASP A 55 4.97 8.23 -17.25
CA ASP A 55 6.35 7.82 -16.95
C ASP A 55 6.85 8.29 -15.57
N ASP A 56 6.30 9.38 -15.07
CA ASP A 56 6.60 9.96 -13.75
C ASP A 56 5.80 9.36 -12.57
N SER A 57 4.77 8.58 -12.81
CA SER A 57 3.85 8.12 -11.75
C SER A 57 4.55 7.23 -10.73
N LYS A 58 5.36 6.28 -11.18
CA LYS A 58 6.15 5.42 -10.31
C LYS A 58 7.15 6.22 -9.49
N LYS A 59 7.83 7.18 -10.10
CA LYS A 59 8.80 8.04 -9.41
C LYS A 59 8.13 8.85 -8.31
N LYS A 60 6.99 9.45 -8.60
CA LYS A 60 6.19 10.19 -7.61
C LYS A 60 5.70 9.29 -6.49
N PHE A 61 5.21 8.08 -6.82
CA PHE A 61 4.80 7.11 -5.81
C PHE A 61 5.94 6.76 -4.85
N PHE A 62 7.15 6.45 -5.36
CA PHE A 62 8.30 6.15 -4.52
C PHE A 62 8.79 7.35 -3.71
N GLN A 63 8.68 8.57 -4.23
CA GLN A 63 8.97 9.79 -3.47
C GLN A 63 8.03 9.95 -2.29
N GLU A 64 6.71 9.74 -2.50
CA GLU A 64 5.73 9.79 -1.42
C GLU A 64 5.90 8.65 -0.41
N LEU A 65 6.20 7.44 -0.88
CA LEU A 65 6.51 6.30 -0.02
C LEU A 65 7.69 6.62 0.91
N LEU A 66 8.79 7.13 0.37
CA LEU A 66 9.96 7.53 1.14
C LEU A 66 9.65 8.68 2.11
N ASN A 67 8.85 9.66 1.69
CA ASN A 67 8.43 10.77 2.53
C ASN A 67 7.61 10.28 3.73
N ILE A 68 6.61 9.43 3.48
CA ILE A 68 5.78 8.85 4.52
C ILE A 68 6.62 7.96 5.44
N SER A 69 7.48 7.10 4.89
CA SER A 69 8.35 6.21 5.67
C SER A 69 9.27 6.97 6.61
N LYS A 70 9.86 8.08 6.17
CA LYS A 70 10.75 8.91 7.01
C LYS A 70 10.02 9.62 8.14
N ASN A 71 8.74 9.94 7.94
CA ASN A 71 7.93 10.70 8.90
C ASN A 71 6.98 9.80 9.72
N SER A 72 6.95 8.50 9.43
CA SER A 72 6.10 7.54 10.14
C SER A 72 6.86 6.87 11.28
N TYR A 73 6.23 6.81 12.43
CA TYR A 73 6.70 6.07 13.61
C TYR A 73 5.95 4.75 13.82
N VAL A 74 5.06 4.42 12.90
CA VAL A 74 4.24 3.21 12.93
C VAL A 74 4.53 2.34 11.70
N PRO A 75 4.24 1.03 11.75
CA PRO A 75 4.45 0.15 10.62
C PRO A 75 3.72 0.63 9.36
N LEU A 76 4.41 0.56 8.23
CA LEU A 76 3.92 0.97 6.91
C LEU A 76 3.75 -0.26 6.02
N THR A 77 2.50 -0.57 5.68
CA THR A 77 2.14 -1.62 4.73
C THR A 77 1.88 -0.99 3.36
N VAL A 78 2.49 -1.52 2.31
CA VAL A 78 2.39 -0.95 0.97
C VAL A 78 1.82 -1.97 -0.01
N GLY A 79 0.92 -1.52 -0.87
CA GLY A 79 0.30 -2.34 -1.91
C GLY A 79 -0.06 -1.58 -3.17
N GLY A 80 -0.65 -2.30 -4.10
CA GLY A 80 -1.04 -1.79 -5.41
C GLY A 80 -0.04 -2.16 -6.50
N GLY A 81 -0.51 -2.74 -7.59
CA GLY A 81 0.28 -3.07 -8.76
C GLY A 81 1.38 -4.11 -8.59
N ILE A 82 1.47 -4.80 -7.46
CA ILE A 82 2.47 -5.85 -7.20
C ILE A 82 2.16 -7.06 -8.08
N ARG A 83 3.15 -7.51 -8.87
CA ARG A 83 3.02 -8.64 -9.79
C ARG A 83 4.10 -9.70 -9.63
N SER A 84 5.21 -9.36 -8.98
CA SER A 84 6.39 -10.22 -8.86
C SER A 84 7.10 -10.04 -7.51
N LEU A 85 7.97 -11.00 -7.17
CA LEU A 85 8.85 -10.88 -6.00
C LEU A 85 9.80 -9.68 -6.10
N LYS A 86 10.19 -9.31 -7.31
CA LYS A 86 11.02 -8.12 -7.54
C LYS A 86 10.30 -6.84 -7.16
N ASP A 87 8.99 -6.73 -7.44
CA ASP A 87 8.20 -5.58 -7.02
C ASP A 87 8.15 -5.49 -5.49
N ILE A 88 7.99 -6.63 -4.81
CA ILE A 88 8.01 -6.71 -3.35
C ILE A 88 9.35 -6.24 -2.80
N GLU A 89 10.44 -6.75 -3.34
CA GLU A 89 11.80 -6.37 -2.92
C GLU A 89 12.03 -4.86 -3.04
N ILE A 90 11.59 -4.27 -4.16
CA ILE A 90 11.71 -2.82 -4.40
C ILE A 90 10.93 -2.02 -3.36
N LEU A 91 9.70 -2.43 -3.05
CA LEU A 91 8.88 -1.75 -2.04
C LEU A 91 9.50 -1.81 -0.65
N LEU A 92 9.97 -2.99 -0.22
CA LEU A 92 10.64 -3.17 1.07
C LEU A 92 11.93 -2.34 1.16
N LYS A 93 12.73 -2.28 0.10
CA LYS A 93 13.94 -1.45 0.03
C LYS A 93 13.65 0.06 0.07
N ASN A 94 12.45 0.48 -0.33
CA ASN A 94 12.02 1.88 -0.34
C ASN A 94 11.20 2.29 0.90
N GLY A 95 11.22 1.49 1.96
CA GLY A 95 10.69 1.90 3.26
C GLY A 95 9.37 1.27 3.67
N ALA A 96 8.86 0.30 2.91
CA ALA A 96 7.74 -0.51 3.37
C ALA A 96 8.21 -1.52 4.44
N ASP A 97 7.43 -1.68 5.52
CA ASP A 97 7.64 -2.73 6.52
C ASP A 97 6.95 -4.03 6.12
N LYS A 98 5.81 -3.90 5.45
CA LYS A 98 5.00 -5.01 4.96
C LYS A 98 4.47 -4.70 3.56
N ILE A 99 4.11 -5.73 2.83
CA ILE A 99 3.42 -5.60 1.55
C ILE A 99 2.03 -6.23 1.61
N ILE A 100 1.10 -5.68 0.85
CA ILE A 100 -0.25 -6.21 0.76
C ILE A 100 -0.55 -6.67 -0.67
N LEU A 101 -0.93 -7.94 -0.81
CA LEU A 101 -1.28 -8.59 -2.07
C LEU A 101 -2.80 -8.72 -2.18
N ASN A 102 -3.34 -8.37 -3.33
CA ASN A 102 -4.74 -8.59 -3.67
C ASN A 102 -4.83 -9.37 -4.99
N THR A 103 -4.90 -8.70 -6.13
CA THR A 103 -5.10 -9.33 -7.44
C THR A 103 -4.04 -10.39 -7.77
N ALA A 104 -2.78 -10.15 -7.42
CA ALA A 104 -1.70 -11.11 -7.68
C ALA A 104 -1.92 -12.43 -6.93
N SER A 105 -2.36 -12.37 -5.68
CA SER A 105 -2.65 -13.56 -4.85
C SER A 105 -3.86 -14.35 -5.33
N LEU A 106 -4.84 -13.67 -5.95
CA LEU A 106 -6.01 -14.31 -6.55
C LEU A 106 -5.66 -15.01 -7.87
N LYS A 107 -4.77 -14.40 -8.67
CA LYS A 107 -4.32 -14.98 -9.95
C LYS A 107 -3.36 -16.16 -9.77
N ASP A 108 -2.42 -16.02 -8.88
CA ASP A 108 -1.44 -17.07 -8.54
C ASP A 108 -1.13 -17.06 -7.04
N PRO A 109 -1.82 -17.93 -6.25
CA PRO A 109 -1.60 -18.02 -4.80
C PRO A 109 -0.16 -18.41 -4.41
N LYS A 110 0.63 -19.00 -5.31
CA LYS A 110 2.03 -19.37 -5.04
C LYS A 110 2.89 -18.15 -4.69
N ILE A 111 2.53 -16.96 -5.18
CA ILE A 111 3.25 -15.73 -4.85
C ILE A 111 3.29 -15.48 -3.33
N ILE A 112 2.23 -15.86 -2.60
CA ILE A 112 2.15 -15.70 -1.15
C ILE A 112 3.23 -16.55 -0.47
N GLN A 113 3.34 -17.83 -0.86
CA GLN A 113 4.34 -18.75 -0.30
C GLN A 113 5.77 -18.31 -0.63
N LEU A 114 6.01 -17.92 -1.88
CA LEU A 114 7.32 -17.45 -2.33
C LEU A 114 7.74 -16.17 -1.61
N ALA A 115 6.83 -15.20 -1.49
CA ALA A 115 7.09 -13.96 -0.77
C ALA A 115 7.34 -14.21 0.73
N ALA A 116 6.53 -15.06 1.37
CA ALA A 116 6.70 -15.41 2.77
C ALA A 116 8.03 -16.16 3.04
N LYS A 117 8.46 -17.02 2.11
CA LYS A 117 9.74 -17.73 2.19
C LYS A 117 10.94 -16.78 2.05
N GLU A 118 10.85 -15.80 1.16
CA GLU A 118 11.97 -14.92 0.84
C GLU A 118 12.09 -13.73 1.81
N PHE A 119 10.96 -13.11 2.18
CA PHE A 119 10.93 -11.89 2.98
C PHE A 119 10.42 -12.08 4.41
N GLY A 120 9.91 -13.28 4.72
CA GLY A 120 9.28 -13.58 5.99
C GLY A 120 7.75 -13.45 5.95
N SER A 121 7.05 -14.36 6.62
CA SER A 121 5.58 -14.36 6.66
C SER A 121 4.98 -13.11 7.29
N GLN A 122 5.70 -12.48 8.23
CA GLN A 122 5.30 -11.24 8.90
C GLN A 122 5.29 -10.03 7.95
N CYS A 123 5.99 -10.10 6.81
CA CYS A 123 6.03 -9.03 5.82
C CYS A 123 4.90 -9.12 4.79
N VAL A 124 4.13 -10.22 4.77
CA VAL A 124 3.12 -10.49 3.73
C VAL A 124 1.72 -10.40 4.30
N VAL A 125 0.92 -9.50 3.75
CA VAL A 125 -0.50 -9.32 4.04
C VAL A 125 -1.30 -9.65 2.78
N VAL A 126 -2.42 -10.33 2.94
CA VAL A 126 -3.35 -10.63 1.84
C VAL A 126 -4.64 -9.84 2.03
N SER A 127 -5.04 -9.10 0.99
CA SER A 127 -6.33 -8.43 0.92
C SER A 127 -7.31 -9.25 0.10
N VAL A 128 -8.50 -9.46 0.64
CA VAL A 128 -9.57 -10.22 -0.02
C VAL A 128 -10.80 -9.35 -0.12
N ASP A 129 -11.24 -9.11 -1.35
CA ASP A 129 -12.50 -8.43 -1.62
C ASP A 129 -13.64 -9.45 -1.65
N ALA A 130 -14.72 -9.18 -0.92
CA ALA A 130 -15.90 -10.02 -0.88
C ALA A 130 -17.15 -9.20 -1.23
N LYS A 131 -18.05 -9.81 -1.99
CA LYS A 131 -19.33 -9.20 -2.36
C LYS A 131 -20.46 -10.14 -1.99
N LEU A 132 -21.46 -9.64 -1.29
CA LEU A 132 -22.72 -10.35 -1.10
C LEU A 132 -23.44 -10.49 -2.46
N LYS A 133 -23.88 -11.71 -2.75
CA LYS A 133 -24.74 -11.97 -3.92
C LYS A 133 -26.19 -11.64 -3.62
#